data_e8b22f0db172c93f3d37b19554ad7673
#
_entry.id   e8b22f0db172c93f3d37b19554ad7673
#
_cell.length_a   1.000
_cell.length_b   1.000
_cell.length_c   1.000
_cell.angle_alpha   90.00
_cell.angle_beta   90.00
_cell.angle_gamma   90.00
#
_symmetry.space_group_name_H-M   'P 1'
#
loop_
_entity.id
_entity.type
_entity.pdbx_description
1 polymer ?
#
loop_
_entity_poly.entity_id
_entity_poly.type
_entity_poly.pdbx_seq_one_letter_code
_entity_poly.pdbx_strand_id
1 'polypeptide(L)'
;MTGWYPHVRGHRDMHHMLSPEEACLLKELKDAGYFVLWGGKNDLLRVDDLPNAYSRFIERGAGSPWGESPWKPEDRLYYSFLYGRLPDGYRTPDDVWTDEAAGFLRGGPPQPFCIYLPLVYPHPPFAVEEPYYSMYDRDALPPLAPTPDFSRKPRLLSMIRERARLEEVTEQEFREIRAVYYGMITKTDANVGKVLTALRAGGLWEKTAVFFFADHGEYAGDYGLVEKAQNTFEDCLTNVPLVVKLPGETPSAGAVSDALVELVDFYPTVAELAGLPHTHTQFGRSLVPVLKGETTTHRDAVFSEGGTLDEEEHTHEQRRKRKDIYWPRLSAQNLDHRAHGKAVMVRTHRWKYVRRLYEMDELYDLENDPQELTNLSEDPKHAGVVAELSARMLDWFLTTGDVVPYEQDERWPGEPLGDDSDYDE
;
A
#
# COMPACT_ATOMS: atom_id res chain seq x y z
N MET A 1 8.90 0.62 -4.99
CA MET A 1 9.63 0.15 -6.18
C MET A 1 10.78 1.05 -6.59
N THR A 2 10.76 2.33 -6.22
CA THR A 2 11.83 3.31 -6.48
C THR A 2 12.61 3.69 -5.22
N GLY A 3 12.09 3.43 -4.04
CA GLY A 3 12.58 4.00 -2.78
C GLY A 3 12.27 5.50 -2.62
N TRP A 4 11.37 6.06 -3.44
CA TRP A 4 10.96 7.46 -3.38
C TRP A 4 9.60 7.63 -2.70
N TYR A 5 9.44 8.77 -2.03
CA TYR A 5 8.14 9.25 -1.60
C TYR A 5 7.40 9.91 -2.79
N PRO A 6 6.06 9.93 -2.79
CA PRO A 6 5.27 10.51 -3.88
C PRO A 6 5.62 11.97 -4.21
N HIS A 7 5.98 12.80 -3.22
CA HIS A 7 6.31 14.22 -3.46
C HIS A 7 7.58 14.43 -4.31
N VAL A 8 8.50 13.44 -4.34
CA VAL A 8 9.79 13.57 -5.05
C VAL A 8 9.59 13.75 -6.56
N ARG A 9 8.64 13.01 -7.15
CA ARG A 9 8.34 13.06 -8.59
C ARG A 9 6.85 13.24 -8.90
N GLY A 10 6.00 13.39 -7.87
CA GLY A 10 4.58 13.66 -8.05
C GLY A 10 3.71 12.44 -8.39
N HIS A 11 4.19 11.22 -8.16
CA HIS A 11 3.41 9.99 -8.35
C HIS A 11 2.38 9.81 -7.22
N ARG A 12 1.34 10.66 -7.21
CA ARG A 12 0.34 10.74 -6.15
C ARG A 12 -0.99 10.05 -6.48
N ASP A 13 -1.14 9.59 -7.71
CA ASP A 13 -2.34 8.91 -8.19
C ASP A 13 -2.01 7.87 -9.27
N MET A 14 -3.02 7.08 -9.67
CA MET A 14 -2.88 6.03 -10.67
C MET A 14 -2.84 6.52 -12.12
N HIS A 15 -2.99 7.82 -12.38
CA HIS A 15 -2.89 8.41 -13.71
C HIS A 15 -1.45 8.85 -14.03
N HIS A 16 -0.65 9.12 -12.99
CA HIS A 16 0.73 9.58 -13.07
C HIS A 16 1.70 8.48 -12.60
N MET A 17 1.76 7.39 -13.38
CA MET A 17 2.63 6.24 -13.13
C MET A 17 4.08 6.54 -13.50
N LEU A 18 5.01 5.68 -13.05
CA LEU A 18 6.43 5.80 -13.37
C LEU A 18 6.66 5.82 -14.88
N SER A 19 7.52 6.74 -15.31
CA SER A 19 7.95 6.87 -16.71
C SER A 19 9.13 5.94 -17.04
N PRO A 20 9.42 5.71 -18.34
CA PRO A 20 10.52 4.82 -18.76
C PRO A 20 11.89 5.18 -18.21
N GLU A 21 12.13 6.48 -18.00
CA GLU A 21 13.43 7.01 -17.56
C GLU A 21 13.64 6.90 -16.05
N GLU A 22 12.57 6.59 -15.32
CA GLU A 22 12.64 6.55 -13.87
C GLU A 22 13.08 5.18 -13.36
N ALA A 23 13.76 5.21 -12.21
CA ALA A 23 14.23 4.01 -11.54
C ALA A 23 13.06 3.09 -11.16
N CYS A 24 13.24 1.79 -11.36
CA CYS A 24 12.27 0.78 -10.98
C CYS A 24 12.99 -0.53 -10.65
N LEU A 25 12.78 -1.03 -9.44
CA LEU A 25 13.40 -2.26 -8.94
C LEU A 25 13.27 -3.45 -9.90
N LEU A 26 12.11 -3.61 -10.56
CA LEU A 26 11.89 -4.73 -11.47
C LEU A 26 12.73 -4.62 -12.74
N LYS A 27 12.93 -3.40 -13.27
CA LYS A 27 13.83 -3.14 -14.40
C LYS A 27 15.28 -3.44 -13.99
N GLU A 28 15.72 -2.93 -12.84
CA GLU A 28 17.06 -3.14 -12.32
C GLU A 28 17.36 -4.61 -12.05
N LEU A 29 16.44 -5.36 -11.48
CA LEU A 29 16.57 -6.81 -11.31
C LEU A 29 16.73 -7.52 -12.66
N LYS A 30 15.90 -7.15 -13.66
CA LYS A 30 15.99 -7.73 -15.01
C LYS A 30 17.32 -7.42 -15.68
N ASP A 31 17.80 -6.18 -15.58
CA ASP A 31 19.09 -5.74 -16.12
C ASP A 31 20.28 -6.43 -15.41
N ALA A 32 20.12 -6.75 -14.13
CA ALA A 32 21.08 -7.56 -13.36
C ALA A 32 20.99 -9.07 -13.68
N GLY A 33 20.18 -9.48 -14.66
CA GLY A 33 20.09 -10.86 -15.14
C GLY A 33 19.05 -11.73 -14.44
N TYR A 34 18.19 -11.16 -13.60
CA TYR A 34 17.07 -11.90 -13.03
C TYR A 34 15.99 -12.17 -14.08
N PHE A 35 15.46 -13.38 -14.09
CA PHE A 35 14.24 -13.66 -14.84
C PHE A 35 13.06 -13.13 -14.05
N VAL A 36 12.42 -12.06 -14.51
CA VAL A 36 11.27 -11.43 -13.84
C VAL A 36 9.97 -11.99 -14.40
N LEU A 37 9.23 -12.74 -13.56
CA LEU A 37 7.87 -13.19 -13.83
C LEU A 37 6.89 -12.22 -13.16
N TRP A 38 6.04 -11.56 -13.95
CA TRP A 38 4.99 -10.68 -13.44
C TRP A 38 3.62 -11.30 -13.65
N GLY A 39 2.84 -11.47 -12.58
CA GLY A 39 1.46 -11.96 -12.63
C GLY A 39 0.58 -11.17 -11.69
N GLY A 40 -0.25 -10.26 -12.23
CA GLY A 40 -1.10 -9.42 -11.41
C GLY A 40 -1.48 -8.10 -12.06
N LYS A 41 -1.95 -7.16 -11.22
CA LYS A 41 -2.26 -5.78 -11.62
C LYS A 41 -1.00 -5.01 -12.03
N ASN A 42 -1.20 -3.98 -12.84
CA ASN A 42 -0.20 -2.93 -13.05
C ASN A 42 -0.76 -1.59 -12.61
N ASP A 43 -0.37 -1.15 -11.43
CA ASP A 43 -0.62 0.20 -10.90
C ASP A 43 0.75 0.90 -10.63
N LEU A 44 1.79 0.53 -11.38
CA LEU A 44 3.18 0.97 -11.18
C LEU A 44 3.77 1.70 -12.39
N LEU A 45 3.71 1.10 -13.56
CA LEU A 45 4.39 1.53 -14.77
C LEU A 45 3.42 1.96 -15.84
N ARG A 46 3.78 2.94 -16.63
CA ARG A 46 3.08 3.25 -17.88
C ARG A 46 3.05 2.02 -18.79
N VAL A 47 1.98 1.90 -19.57
CA VAL A 47 1.76 0.71 -20.44
C VAL A 47 2.89 0.53 -21.45
N ASP A 48 3.44 1.63 -21.97
CA ASP A 48 4.55 1.63 -22.92
C ASP A 48 5.89 1.18 -22.31
N ASP A 49 6.07 1.30 -21.00
CA ASP A 49 7.27 0.86 -20.28
C ASP A 49 7.14 -0.54 -19.64
N LEU A 50 5.94 -1.04 -19.50
CA LEU A 50 5.68 -2.31 -18.83
C LEU A 50 6.54 -3.48 -19.35
N PRO A 51 6.77 -3.66 -20.70
CA PRO A 51 7.62 -4.73 -21.21
C PRO A 51 9.09 -4.69 -20.76
N ASN A 52 9.58 -3.54 -20.33
CA ASN A 52 10.95 -3.39 -19.85
C ASN A 52 11.14 -3.98 -18.45
N ALA A 53 10.09 -4.13 -17.66
CA ALA A 53 10.11 -4.56 -16.27
C ALA A 53 9.94 -6.06 -16.06
N TYR A 54 9.67 -6.86 -17.10
CA TYR A 54 9.48 -8.31 -16.96
C TYR A 54 10.19 -9.10 -18.07
N SER A 55 10.46 -10.37 -17.79
CA SER A 55 10.88 -11.38 -18.78
C SER A 55 9.68 -12.15 -19.30
N ARG A 56 8.67 -12.40 -18.46
CA ARG A 56 7.39 -13.02 -18.81
C ARG A 56 6.27 -12.36 -18.02
N PHE A 57 5.17 -12.02 -18.71
CA PHE A 57 3.94 -11.55 -18.10
C PHE A 57 2.89 -12.65 -18.14
N ILE A 58 2.16 -12.84 -17.02
CA ILE A 58 1.04 -13.78 -16.96
C ILE A 58 -0.24 -13.00 -17.29
N GLU A 59 -0.80 -13.27 -18.45
CA GLU A 59 -2.02 -12.64 -18.92
C GLU A 59 -3.17 -12.85 -17.93
N ARG A 60 -4.00 -11.82 -17.76
CA ARG A 60 -5.22 -11.92 -16.99
C ARG A 60 -6.19 -12.85 -17.73
N GLY A 61 -6.62 -13.91 -17.04
CA GLY A 61 -7.71 -14.75 -17.53
C GLY A 61 -9.00 -13.95 -17.73
N ALA A 62 -9.95 -14.50 -18.48
CA ALA A 62 -11.27 -13.90 -18.68
C ALA A 62 -12.05 -13.85 -17.35
N GLY A 63 -12.84 -12.80 -17.15
CA GLY A 63 -13.76 -12.67 -16.03
C GLY A 63 -13.49 -11.49 -15.12
N SER A 64 -14.46 -11.22 -14.27
CA SER A 64 -14.35 -10.23 -13.19
C SER A 64 -13.69 -10.87 -11.97
N PRO A 65 -12.86 -10.16 -11.19
CA PRO A 65 -12.40 -10.65 -9.89
C PRO A 65 -13.53 -10.89 -8.89
N TRP A 66 -14.66 -10.19 -9.06
CA TRP A 66 -15.74 -10.08 -8.06
C TRP A 66 -17.10 -10.56 -8.52
N GLY A 67 -17.24 -11.07 -9.75
CA GLY A 67 -18.57 -11.35 -10.33
C GLY A 67 -19.33 -10.08 -10.69
N GLU A 68 -20.66 -10.14 -10.61
CA GLU A 68 -21.56 -9.02 -10.88
C GLU A 68 -22.20 -8.53 -9.59
N SER A 69 -22.54 -7.22 -9.53
CA SER A 69 -23.26 -6.66 -8.40
C SER A 69 -24.65 -7.29 -8.25
N PRO A 70 -25.01 -7.78 -7.05
CA PRO A 70 -26.37 -8.24 -6.78
C PRO A 70 -27.36 -7.06 -6.62
N TRP A 71 -26.88 -5.83 -6.54
CA TRP A 71 -27.63 -4.62 -6.23
C TRP A 71 -27.83 -3.77 -7.49
N LYS A 72 -28.94 -3.05 -7.54
CA LYS A 72 -29.20 -2.01 -8.53
C LYS A 72 -28.80 -0.63 -7.96
N PRO A 73 -28.56 0.37 -8.82
CA PRO A 73 -28.14 1.72 -8.36
C PRO A 73 -29.10 2.42 -7.38
N GLU A 74 -30.39 2.04 -7.38
CA GLU A 74 -31.41 2.54 -6.45
C GLU A 74 -31.39 1.84 -5.08
N ASP A 75 -30.77 0.66 -4.98
CA ASP A 75 -30.70 -0.09 -3.72
C ASP A 75 -29.72 0.59 -2.74
N ARG A 76 -30.08 0.61 -1.46
CA ARG A 76 -29.25 1.24 -0.41
C ARG A 76 -27.86 0.59 -0.24
N LEU A 77 -27.73 -0.72 -0.58
CA LEU A 77 -26.46 -1.44 -0.51
C LEU A 77 -25.64 -1.37 -1.80
N TYR A 78 -26.07 -0.65 -2.82
CA TYR A 78 -25.34 -0.58 -4.10
C TYR A 78 -23.89 -0.11 -3.93
N TYR A 79 -23.68 0.92 -3.09
CA TYR A 79 -22.36 1.50 -2.84
C TYR A 79 -21.66 0.92 -1.60
N SER A 80 -22.21 -0.12 -0.98
CA SER A 80 -21.55 -0.80 0.15
C SER A 80 -20.41 -1.71 -0.26
N PHE A 81 -20.21 -1.92 -1.56
CA PHE A 81 -19.29 -2.89 -2.11
C PHE A 81 -19.55 -4.36 -1.70
N LEU A 82 -20.66 -4.66 -1.05
CA LEU A 82 -21.02 -6.03 -0.67
C LEU A 82 -21.63 -6.77 -1.86
N TYR A 83 -20.87 -7.67 -2.46
CA TYR A 83 -21.38 -8.59 -3.51
C TYR A 83 -21.69 -9.98 -2.94
N GLY A 84 -21.05 -10.36 -1.82
CA GLY A 84 -21.37 -11.56 -1.07
C GLY A 84 -20.79 -12.84 -1.67
N ARG A 85 -21.63 -13.89 -1.76
CA ARG A 85 -21.19 -15.21 -2.20
C ARG A 85 -21.07 -15.30 -3.72
N LEU A 86 -19.89 -15.71 -4.19
CA LEU A 86 -19.66 -16.09 -5.58
C LEU A 86 -20.15 -17.52 -5.87
N PRO A 87 -20.45 -17.87 -7.13
CA PRO A 87 -20.77 -19.24 -7.52
C PRO A 87 -19.69 -20.25 -7.12
N ASP A 88 -20.09 -21.47 -6.81
CA ASP A 88 -19.14 -22.54 -6.46
C ASP A 88 -18.17 -22.81 -7.62
N GLY A 89 -16.89 -22.92 -7.31
CA GLY A 89 -15.83 -23.11 -8.29
C GLY A 89 -15.48 -21.84 -9.10
N TYR A 90 -15.93 -20.68 -8.66
CA TYR A 90 -15.55 -19.41 -9.28
C TYR A 90 -14.02 -19.21 -9.21
N ARG A 91 -13.42 -18.89 -10.35
CA ARG A 91 -11.99 -18.64 -10.44
C ARG A 91 -11.72 -17.15 -10.67
N THR A 92 -10.99 -16.56 -9.77
CA THR A 92 -10.52 -15.17 -9.88
C THR A 92 -9.26 -15.09 -10.74
N PRO A 93 -8.88 -13.90 -11.24
CA PRO A 93 -7.55 -13.71 -11.84
C PRO A 93 -6.39 -14.10 -10.90
N ASP A 94 -6.53 -13.91 -9.60
CA ASP A 94 -5.51 -14.28 -8.60
C ASP A 94 -5.26 -15.80 -8.59
N ASP A 95 -6.32 -16.61 -8.79
CA ASP A 95 -6.17 -18.06 -8.92
C ASP A 95 -5.33 -18.42 -10.15
N VAL A 96 -5.52 -17.70 -11.26
CA VAL A 96 -4.75 -17.93 -12.49
C VAL A 96 -3.30 -17.54 -12.29
N TRP A 97 -3.02 -16.35 -11.75
CA TRP A 97 -1.67 -15.86 -11.56
C TRP A 97 -0.86 -16.72 -10.59
N THR A 98 -1.48 -17.15 -9.50
CA THR A 98 -0.80 -17.99 -8.51
C THR A 98 -0.59 -19.42 -8.98
N ASP A 99 -1.54 -20.00 -9.72
CA ASP A 99 -1.39 -21.33 -10.33
C ASP A 99 -0.29 -21.35 -11.41
N GLU A 100 -0.20 -20.30 -12.24
CA GLU A 100 0.86 -20.13 -13.24
C GLU A 100 2.24 -19.91 -12.58
N ALA A 101 2.30 -19.08 -11.53
CA ALA A 101 3.53 -18.88 -10.77
C ALA A 101 4.01 -20.18 -10.10
N ALA A 102 3.09 -20.95 -9.53
CA ALA A 102 3.40 -22.26 -8.96
C ALA A 102 3.83 -23.26 -10.07
N GLY A 103 3.21 -23.21 -11.24
CA GLY A 103 3.61 -23.98 -12.42
C GLY A 103 5.04 -23.63 -12.87
N PHE A 104 5.38 -22.34 -12.93
CA PHE A 104 6.72 -21.85 -13.27
C PHE A 104 7.77 -22.40 -12.30
N LEU A 105 7.51 -22.36 -10.99
CA LEU A 105 8.41 -22.88 -9.96
C LEU A 105 8.62 -24.41 -10.10
N ARG A 106 7.55 -25.18 -10.35
CA ARG A 106 7.66 -26.63 -10.58
C ARG A 106 8.42 -26.98 -11.85
N GLY A 107 8.39 -26.11 -12.86
CA GLY A 107 9.07 -26.30 -14.12
C GLY A 107 10.59 -26.09 -14.09
N GLY A 108 11.17 -25.71 -12.95
CA GLY A 108 12.59 -25.39 -12.81
C GLY A 108 12.93 -24.04 -13.44
N PRO A 109 12.60 -22.93 -12.78
CA PRO A 109 12.79 -21.58 -13.33
C PRO A 109 14.26 -21.27 -13.62
N PRO A 110 14.54 -20.40 -14.61
CA PRO A 110 15.86 -19.79 -14.77
C PRO A 110 16.29 -19.11 -13.46
N GLN A 111 17.56 -19.10 -13.16
CA GLN A 111 18.11 -18.47 -11.95
C GLN A 111 19.19 -17.46 -12.33
N PRO A 112 19.24 -16.31 -11.63
CA PRO A 112 18.32 -15.87 -10.58
C PRO A 112 16.92 -15.52 -11.13
N PHE A 113 15.90 -15.54 -10.27
CA PHE A 113 14.54 -15.14 -10.66
C PHE A 113 13.90 -14.20 -9.63
N CYS A 114 12.94 -13.43 -10.11
CA CYS A 114 12.00 -12.64 -9.30
C CYS A 114 10.57 -12.99 -9.74
N ILE A 115 9.69 -13.27 -8.81
CA ILE A 115 8.25 -13.42 -9.05
C ILE A 115 7.54 -12.25 -8.38
N TYR A 116 6.87 -11.40 -9.17
CA TYR A 116 6.09 -10.27 -8.70
C TYR A 116 4.61 -10.56 -8.92
N LEU A 117 3.85 -10.63 -7.82
CA LEU A 117 2.43 -11.00 -7.82
C LEU A 117 1.59 -9.92 -7.12
N PRO A 118 1.32 -8.77 -7.75
CA PRO A 118 0.36 -7.78 -7.24
C PRO A 118 -1.06 -8.28 -7.41
N LEU A 119 -1.54 -9.05 -6.42
CA LEU A 119 -2.85 -9.68 -6.42
C LEU A 119 -3.96 -8.65 -6.24
N VAL A 120 -5.20 -9.02 -6.63
CA VAL A 120 -6.37 -8.15 -6.48
C VAL A 120 -7.03 -8.33 -5.11
N TYR A 121 -7.18 -9.56 -4.65
CA TYR A 121 -7.81 -9.81 -3.35
C TYR A 121 -6.89 -9.36 -2.19
N PRO A 122 -7.47 -8.78 -1.13
CA PRO A 122 -8.91 -8.62 -0.80
C PRO A 122 -9.53 -7.26 -1.20
N HIS A 123 -9.08 -6.61 -2.30
CA HIS A 123 -9.65 -5.35 -2.79
C HIS A 123 -11.17 -5.48 -3.06
N PRO A 124 -12.02 -4.53 -2.60
CA PRO A 124 -13.45 -4.55 -2.87
C PRO A 124 -13.79 -4.45 -4.38
N PRO A 125 -14.97 -4.87 -4.83
CA PRO A 125 -16.13 -5.36 -4.07
C PRO A 125 -15.87 -6.64 -3.28
N PHE A 126 -16.55 -6.74 -2.11
CA PHE A 126 -16.41 -7.87 -1.21
C PHE A 126 -17.22 -9.06 -1.71
N ALA A 127 -16.54 -10.04 -2.27
CA ALA A 127 -17.13 -11.24 -2.84
C ALA A 127 -16.16 -12.41 -2.77
N VAL A 128 -16.65 -13.58 -2.35
CA VAL A 128 -15.83 -14.79 -2.27
C VAL A 128 -16.73 -16.03 -2.37
N GLU A 129 -16.20 -17.12 -2.94
CA GLU A 129 -16.89 -18.42 -3.02
C GLU A 129 -16.78 -19.24 -1.73
N GLU A 130 -17.53 -20.34 -1.65
CA GLU A 130 -17.33 -21.35 -0.61
C GLU A 130 -15.97 -22.08 -0.78
N PRO A 131 -15.33 -22.52 0.31
CA PRO A 131 -15.79 -22.47 1.71
C PRO A 131 -15.51 -21.13 2.40
N TYR A 132 -14.85 -20.19 1.76
CA TYR A 132 -14.37 -18.95 2.36
C TYR A 132 -15.52 -18.03 2.79
N TYR A 133 -16.64 -18.02 2.05
CA TYR A 133 -17.79 -17.18 2.36
C TYR A 133 -18.42 -17.49 3.72
N SER A 134 -18.61 -18.79 4.03
CA SER A 134 -19.23 -19.23 5.29
C SER A 134 -18.22 -19.44 6.43
N MET A 135 -16.94 -19.22 6.21
CA MET A 135 -15.88 -19.58 7.15
C MET A 135 -15.93 -18.80 8.45
N TYR A 136 -16.39 -17.56 8.41
CA TYR A 136 -16.37 -16.64 9.55
C TYR A 136 -17.80 -16.42 10.07
N ASP A 137 -18.03 -16.81 11.34
CA ASP A 137 -19.28 -16.49 12.04
C ASP A 137 -19.39 -14.99 12.27
N ARG A 138 -20.43 -14.37 11.70
CA ARG A 138 -20.68 -12.93 11.74
C ARG A 138 -20.83 -12.40 13.15
N ASP A 139 -21.40 -13.21 14.04
CA ASP A 139 -21.65 -12.82 15.44
C ASP A 139 -20.39 -12.96 16.31
N ALA A 140 -19.44 -13.78 15.91
CA ALA A 140 -18.17 -14.02 16.60
C ALA A 140 -17.03 -13.07 16.12
N LEU A 141 -17.26 -12.21 15.13
CA LEU A 141 -16.25 -11.25 14.65
C LEU A 141 -15.89 -10.22 15.74
N PRO A 142 -14.63 -9.76 15.77
CA PRO A 142 -14.26 -8.61 16.59
C PRO A 142 -15.18 -7.41 16.34
N PRO A 143 -15.44 -6.58 17.37
CA PRO A 143 -16.26 -5.38 17.21
C PRO A 143 -15.64 -4.45 16.16
N LEU A 144 -16.48 -3.78 15.40
CA LEU A 144 -16.07 -2.72 14.48
C LEU A 144 -15.62 -1.49 15.28
N ALA A 145 -14.67 -0.74 14.73
CA ALA A 145 -14.37 0.58 15.25
C ALA A 145 -15.63 1.45 15.14
N PRO A 146 -16.02 2.14 16.23
CA PRO A 146 -17.27 2.92 16.24
C PRO A 146 -17.19 4.10 15.26
N THR A 147 -18.36 4.53 14.79
CA THR A 147 -18.50 5.74 13.98
C THR A 147 -18.02 6.96 14.76
N PRO A 148 -17.02 7.71 14.26
CA PRO A 148 -16.49 8.87 14.95
C PRO A 148 -17.39 10.09 14.82
N ASP A 149 -17.08 11.17 15.54
CA ASP A 149 -17.59 12.49 15.23
C ASP A 149 -16.92 13.01 13.94
N PHE A 150 -17.62 12.90 12.82
CA PHE A 150 -17.11 13.33 11.52
C PHE A 150 -16.86 14.85 11.42
N SER A 151 -17.36 15.67 12.36
CA SER A 151 -17.00 17.09 12.40
C SER A 151 -15.53 17.31 12.82
N ARG A 152 -14.90 16.28 13.38
CA ARG A 152 -13.51 16.25 13.84
C ARG A 152 -12.60 15.36 12.98
N LYS A 153 -13.12 14.89 11.84
CA LYS A 153 -12.44 14.06 10.85
C LYS A 153 -12.38 14.80 9.50
N PRO A 154 -11.55 14.34 8.53
CA PRO A 154 -11.55 14.91 7.19
C PRO A 154 -12.93 14.94 6.56
N ARG A 155 -13.30 16.07 5.94
CA ARG A 155 -14.62 16.25 5.30
C ARG A 155 -14.90 15.20 4.24
N LEU A 156 -13.87 14.74 3.53
CA LEU A 156 -14.01 13.70 2.51
C LEU A 156 -14.73 12.46 3.05
N LEU A 157 -14.43 12.04 4.29
CA LEU A 157 -15.04 10.84 4.88
C LEU A 157 -16.54 11.00 5.10
N SER A 158 -17.01 12.16 5.64
CA SER A 158 -18.43 12.43 5.80
C SER A 158 -19.13 12.53 4.44
N MET A 159 -18.51 13.16 3.46
CA MET A 159 -19.06 13.27 2.10
C MET A 159 -19.20 11.90 1.43
N ILE A 160 -18.21 11.02 1.55
CA ILE A 160 -18.29 9.65 1.02
C ILE A 160 -19.40 8.88 1.71
N ARG A 161 -19.46 8.94 3.04
CA ARG A 161 -20.48 8.24 3.85
C ARG A 161 -21.89 8.63 3.47
N GLU A 162 -22.17 9.94 3.34
CA GLU A 162 -23.47 10.47 2.88
C GLU A 162 -23.78 10.02 1.44
N ARG A 163 -22.85 10.20 0.51
CA ARG A 163 -23.09 9.92 -0.92
C ARG A 163 -23.22 8.42 -1.20
N ALA A 164 -22.52 7.58 -0.43
CA ALA A 164 -22.65 6.14 -0.48
C ALA A 164 -23.83 5.61 0.34
N ARG A 165 -24.57 6.48 1.07
CA ARG A 165 -25.69 6.13 1.93
C ARG A 165 -25.31 5.12 3.02
N LEU A 166 -24.07 5.20 3.54
CA LEU A 166 -23.57 4.24 4.52
C LEU A 166 -24.23 4.39 5.89
N GLU A 167 -24.88 5.51 6.18
CA GLU A 167 -25.74 5.68 7.37
C GLU A 167 -27.01 4.81 7.33
N GLU A 168 -27.40 4.31 6.15
CA GLU A 168 -28.52 3.39 6.00
C GLU A 168 -28.10 1.91 6.14
N VAL A 169 -26.78 1.64 6.17
CA VAL A 169 -26.23 0.28 6.33
C VAL A 169 -26.25 -0.10 7.81
N THR A 170 -26.83 -1.24 8.10
CA THR A 170 -26.95 -1.73 9.49
C THR A 170 -25.62 -2.32 10.00
N GLU A 171 -25.46 -2.41 11.32
CA GLU A 171 -24.29 -3.06 11.92
C GLU A 171 -24.13 -4.52 11.43
N GLN A 172 -25.24 -5.27 11.29
CA GLN A 172 -25.21 -6.63 10.80
C GLN A 172 -24.71 -6.72 9.36
N GLU A 173 -25.02 -5.74 8.51
CA GLU A 173 -24.53 -5.69 7.14
C GLU A 173 -23.05 -5.30 7.09
N PHE A 174 -22.57 -4.42 7.96
CA PHE A 174 -21.15 -4.17 8.11
C PHE A 174 -20.40 -5.42 8.63
N ARG A 175 -20.99 -6.21 9.52
CA ARG A 175 -20.44 -7.52 9.94
C ARG A 175 -20.40 -8.52 8.79
N GLU A 176 -21.43 -8.52 7.93
CA GLU A 176 -21.41 -9.33 6.69
C GLU A 176 -20.26 -8.93 5.77
N ILE A 177 -20.07 -7.62 5.52
CA ILE A 177 -18.93 -7.08 4.75
C ILE A 177 -17.60 -7.58 5.36
N ARG A 178 -17.44 -7.45 6.68
CA ARG A 178 -16.24 -7.88 7.41
C ARG A 178 -15.99 -9.39 7.28
N ALA A 179 -17.04 -10.19 7.39
CA ALA A 179 -16.92 -11.65 7.25
C ALA A 179 -16.47 -12.06 5.83
N VAL A 180 -17.07 -11.45 4.81
CA VAL A 180 -16.69 -11.70 3.40
C VAL A 180 -15.25 -11.24 3.16
N TYR A 181 -14.87 -10.07 3.68
CA TYR A 181 -13.50 -9.57 3.60
C TYR A 181 -12.48 -10.54 4.22
N TYR A 182 -12.78 -11.09 5.40
CA TYR A 182 -11.92 -12.11 6.03
C TYR A 182 -11.85 -13.40 5.19
N GLY A 183 -12.97 -13.79 4.57
CA GLY A 183 -13.00 -14.90 3.59
C GLY A 183 -12.08 -14.65 2.41
N MET A 184 -12.09 -13.42 1.85
CA MET A 184 -11.19 -13.03 0.77
C MET A 184 -9.71 -13.06 1.20
N ILE A 185 -9.40 -12.62 2.42
CA ILE A 185 -8.04 -12.72 3.00
C ILE A 185 -7.59 -14.18 3.09
N THR A 186 -8.47 -15.07 3.59
CA THR A 186 -8.15 -16.51 3.70
C THR A 186 -7.94 -17.13 2.32
N LYS A 187 -8.71 -16.72 1.31
CA LYS A 187 -8.48 -17.16 -0.06
C LYS A 187 -7.13 -16.66 -0.60
N THR A 188 -6.75 -15.42 -0.30
CA THR A 188 -5.43 -14.88 -0.66
C THR A 188 -4.31 -15.70 -0.01
N ASP A 189 -4.44 -16.03 1.26
CA ASP A 189 -3.49 -16.90 1.98
C ASP A 189 -3.37 -18.27 1.31
N ALA A 190 -4.50 -18.90 0.96
CA ALA A 190 -4.52 -20.17 0.24
C ALA A 190 -3.82 -20.08 -1.13
N ASN A 191 -4.01 -19.00 -1.87
CA ASN A 191 -3.37 -18.75 -3.15
C ASN A 191 -1.86 -18.56 -3.00
N VAL A 192 -1.41 -17.76 -2.04
CA VAL A 192 0.02 -17.61 -1.69
C VAL A 192 0.59 -18.95 -1.25
N GLY A 193 -0.13 -19.72 -0.45
CA GLY A 193 0.25 -21.07 0.00
C GLY A 193 0.58 -22.04 -1.14
N LYS A 194 -0.12 -21.95 -2.29
CA LYS A 194 0.19 -22.75 -3.50
C LYS A 194 1.58 -22.43 -4.04
N VAL A 195 1.90 -21.13 -4.11
CA VAL A 195 3.21 -20.65 -4.61
C VAL A 195 4.33 -21.06 -3.67
N LEU A 196 4.15 -20.88 -2.34
CA LEU A 196 5.13 -21.29 -1.33
C LEU A 196 5.36 -22.80 -1.32
N THR A 197 4.29 -23.59 -1.52
CA THR A 197 4.37 -25.06 -1.63
C THR A 197 5.20 -25.47 -2.84
N ALA A 198 4.97 -24.82 -4.00
CA ALA A 198 5.75 -25.07 -5.21
C ALA A 198 7.22 -24.66 -5.04
N LEU A 199 7.49 -23.55 -4.35
CA LEU A 199 8.85 -23.09 -4.04
C LEU A 199 9.62 -24.13 -3.19
N ARG A 200 8.95 -24.69 -2.16
CA ARG A 200 9.54 -25.75 -1.33
C ARG A 200 9.77 -27.04 -2.12
N ALA A 201 8.77 -27.50 -2.87
CA ALA A 201 8.86 -28.71 -3.68
C ALA A 201 9.96 -28.62 -4.76
N GLY A 202 10.23 -27.45 -5.27
CA GLY A 202 11.33 -27.18 -6.22
C GLY A 202 12.72 -27.08 -5.58
N GLY A 203 12.85 -27.21 -4.25
CA GLY A 203 14.13 -27.09 -3.53
C GLY A 203 14.70 -25.66 -3.55
N LEU A 204 13.84 -24.66 -3.80
CA LEU A 204 14.23 -23.26 -3.96
C LEU A 204 14.05 -22.44 -2.68
N TRP A 205 13.35 -22.98 -1.69
CA TRP A 205 12.99 -22.28 -0.44
C TRP A 205 14.17 -21.63 0.27
N GLU A 206 15.25 -22.40 0.48
CA GLU A 206 16.41 -21.92 1.23
C GLU A 206 17.20 -20.81 0.50
N LYS A 207 17.02 -20.67 -0.80
CA LYS A 207 17.74 -19.69 -1.62
C LYS A 207 16.92 -18.48 -2.00
N THR A 208 15.65 -18.43 -1.60
CA THR A 208 14.69 -17.38 -2.04
C THR A 208 14.29 -16.50 -0.87
N ALA A 209 14.39 -15.19 -1.02
CA ALA A 209 13.70 -14.23 -0.16
C ALA A 209 12.23 -14.20 -0.54
N VAL A 210 11.35 -14.14 0.47
CA VAL A 210 9.90 -13.99 0.25
C VAL A 210 9.41 -12.77 1.02
N PHE A 211 8.70 -11.88 0.33
CA PHE A 211 8.04 -10.71 0.89
C PHE A 211 6.55 -10.82 0.65
N PHE A 212 5.76 -10.73 1.69
CA PHE A 212 4.30 -10.60 1.64
C PHE A 212 3.91 -9.30 2.34
N PHE A 213 3.24 -8.41 1.63
CA PHE A 213 2.76 -7.14 2.18
C PHE A 213 1.56 -6.62 1.38
N ALA A 214 0.85 -5.63 1.93
CA ALA A 214 -0.20 -4.90 1.22
C ALA A 214 0.26 -3.47 0.94
N ASP A 215 -0.31 -2.86 -0.10
CA ASP A 215 -0.11 -1.46 -0.48
C ASP A 215 -0.88 -0.50 0.44
N HIS A 216 -2.08 -0.88 0.88
CA HIS A 216 -2.93 -0.19 1.83
C HIS A 216 -3.86 -1.20 2.53
N GLY A 217 -4.51 -0.77 3.59
CA GLY A 217 -5.53 -1.51 4.28
C GLY A 217 -6.95 -1.21 3.76
N GLU A 218 -7.96 -1.43 4.61
CA GLU A 218 -9.38 -1.37 4.25
C GLU A 218 -10.22 -1.03 5.47
N TYR A 219 -11.25 -0.19 5.32
CA TYR A 219 -12.19 0.07 6.40
C TYR A 219 -13.04 -1.16 6.73
N ALA A 220 -13.61 -1.82 5.74
CA ALA A 220 -14.42 -3.04 5.89
C ALA A 220 -15.44 -2.95 7.04
N GLY A 221 -16.10 -1.80 7.21
CA GLY A 221 -17.09 -1.52 8.24
C GLY A 221 -16.59 -0.69 9.42
N ASP A 222 -15.29 -0.58 9.65
CA ASP A 222 -14.75 0.32 10.67
C ASP A 222 -15.15 1.76 10.39
N TYR A 223 -15.44 2.51 11.42
CA TYR A 223 -15.94 3.90 11.39
C TYR A 223 -17.26 4.08 10.63
N GLY A 224 -18.00 3.00 10.33
CA GLY A 224 -19.17 3.02 9.45
C GLY A 224 -18.82 3.36 8.00
N LEU A 225 -17.63 2.94 7.55
CA LEU A 225 -17.08 3.18 6.21
C LEU A 225 -16.74 1.86 5.51
N VAL A 226 -16.66 1.91 4.19
CA VAL A 226 -16.24 0.81 3.33
C VAL A 226 -15.35 1.35 2.21
N GLU A 227 -14.49 0.50 1.69
CA GLU A 227 -13.46 0.85 0.71
C GLU A 227 -12.48 1.88 1.30
N LYS A 228 -11.25 1.92 0.82
CA LYS A 228 -10.29 2.97 1.22
C LYS A 228 -10.70 4.32 0.63
N ALA A 229 -10.31 5.38 1.30
CA ALA A 229 -10.33 6.71 0.70
C ALA A 229 -8.90 7.23 0.57
N GLN A 230 -8.59 7.84 -0.57
CA GLN A 230 -7.30 8.47 -0.76
C GLN A 230 -7.13 9.60 0.26
N ASN A 231 -5.87 9.80 0.69
CA ASN A 231 -5.53 10.89 1.61
C ASN A 231 -6.20 10.79 2.99
N THR A 232 -6.47 9.56 3.43
CA THR A 232 -6.91 9.22 4.79
C THR A 232 -5.89 8.28 5.42
N PHE A 233 -5.65 8.41 6.72
CA PHE A 233 -4.45 7.84 7.36
C PHE A 233 -4.75 7.03 8.63
N GLU A 234 -5.98 6.58 8.82
CA GLU A 234 -6.32 5.67 9.92
C GLU A 234 -5.45 4.40 9.87
N ASP A 235 -5.09 3.85 11.04
CA ASP A 235 -4.23 2.65 11.12
C ASP A 235 -4.81 1.46 10.36
N CYS A 236 -6.13 1.35 10.25
CA CYS A 236 -6.75 0.29 9.42
C CYS A 236 -6.40 0.40 7.93
N LEU A 237 -5.91 1.57 7.46
CA LEU A 237 -5.48 1.81 6.09
C LEU A 237 -3.96 1.84 5.93
N THR A 238 -3.22 2.34 6.94
CA THR A 238 -1.79 2.61 6.82
C THR A 238 -0.91 1.59 7.55
N ASN A 239 -1.43 0.88 8.55
CA ASN A 239 -0.72 -0.18 9.26
C ASN A 239 -0.98 -1.53 8.59
N VAL A 240 -0.26 -1.79 7.49
CA VAL A 240 -0.44 -2.98 6.64
C VAL A 240 0.45 -4.15 7.09
N PRO A 241 0.08 -5.41 6.78
CA PRO A 241 0.93 -6.55 7.06
C PRO A 241 2.24 -6.48 6.27
N LEU A 242 3.34 -6.88 6.90
CA LEU A 242 4.62 -7.14 6.26
C LEU A 242 5.23 -8.41 6.85
N VAL A 243 5.34 -9.46 6.04
CA VAL A 243 5.96 -10.74 6.43
C VAL A 243 7.13 -11.00 5.50
N VAL A 244 8.30 -11.23 6.08
CA VAL A 244 9.53 -11.45 5.30
C VAL A 244 10.21 -12.74 5.72
N LYS A 245 10.63 -13.52 4.73
CA LYS A 245 11.52 -14.67 4.90
C LYS A 245 12.81 -14.41 4.13
N LEU A 246 13.94 -14.39 4.81
CA LEU A 246 15.26 -14.29 4.17
C LEU A 246 15.72 -15.63 3.60
N PRO A 247 16.67 -15.65 2.64
CA PRO A 247 17.37 -16.87 2.25
C PRO A 247 18.12 -17.48 3.44
N GLY A 248 18.20 -18.82 3.49
CA GLY A 248 18.88 -19.56 4.55
C GLY A 248 18.14 -19.52 5.89
N GLU A 249 18.85 -19.94 6.94
CA GLU A 249 18.41 -19.85 8.31
C GLU A 249 18.80 -18.48 8.90
N THR A 250 17.88 -17.85 9.61
CA THR A 250 18.12 -16.57 10.31
C THR A 250 17.76 -16.72 11.79
N PRO A 251 18.54 -16.13 12.71
CA PRO A 251 18.23 -16.19 14.16
C PRO A 251 16.86 -15.62 14.51
N SER A 252 16.35 -14.68 13.72
CA SER A 252 15.07 -14.02 13.90
C SER A 252 13.88 -14.75 13.24
N ALA A 253 14.09 -15.97 12.71
CA ALA A 253 13.00 -16.71 12.07
C ALA A 253 11.83 -16.94 13.04
N GLY A 254 10.62 -16.52 12.62
CA GLY A 254 9.41 -16.58 13.45
C GLY A 254 9.25 -15.43 14.45
N ALA A 255 10.17 -14.47 14.49
CA ALA A 255 10.03 -13.27 15.34
C ALA A 255 8.95 -12.33 14.82
N VAL A 256 8.33 -11.61 15.76
CA VAL A 256 7.48 -10.44 15.49
C VAL A 256 8.25 -9.20 15.92
N SER A 257 8.22 -8.14 15.12
CA SER A 257 8.94 -6.90 15.38
C SER A 257 7.96 -5.73 15.44
N ASP A 258 8.15 -4.85 16.44
CA ASP A 258 7.42 -3.60 16.58
C ASP A 258 8.15 -2.42 15.91
N ALA A 259 9.23 -2.69 15.17
CA ALA A 259 9.98 -1.66 14.46
C ALA A 259 9.08 -0.91 13.46
N LEU A 260 9.09 0.41 13.53
CA LEU A 260 8.40 1.25 12.54
C LEU A 260 9.12 1.15 11.20
N VAL A 261 8.39 0.75 10.16
CA VAL A 261 8.89 0.56 8.80
C VAL A 261 7.98 1.22 7.77
N GLU A 262 8.49 1.50 6.59
CA GLU A 262 7.75 2.11 5.49
C GLU A 262 7.91 1.29 4.20
N LEU A 263 6.96 1.40 3.28
CA LEU A 263 7.04 0.69 1.99
C LEU A 263 8.22 1.17 1.12
N VAL A 264 8.74 2.37 1.33
CA VAL A 264 9.98 2.83 0.65
C VAL A 264 11.20 2.00 1.04
N ASP A 265 11.19 1.33 2.20
CA ASP A 265 12.26 0.47 2.70
C ASP A 265 12.37 -0.85 1.91
N PHE A 266 11.33 -1.21 1.16
CA PHE A 266 11.32 -2.41 0.32
C PHE A 266 12.39 -2.36 -0.76
N TYR A 267 12.52 -1.22 -1.47
CA TYR A 267 13.51 -1.07 -2.54
C TYR A 267 14.94 -1.36 -2.06
N PRO A 268 15.51 -0.62 -1.08
CA PRO A 268 16.89 -0.86 -0.65
C PRO A 268 17.08 -2.23 0.01
N THR A 269 16.04 -2.80 0.62
CA THR A 269 16.12 -4.15 1.19
C THR A 269 16.31 -5.20 0.11
N VAL A 270 15.53 -5.15 -0.97
CA VAL A 270 15.66 -6.09 -2.09
C VAL A 270 16.94 -5.83 -2.85
N ALA A 271 17.33 -4.58 -3.08
CA ALA A 271 18.57 -4.21 -3.73
C ALA A 271 19.80 -4.78 -2.99
N GLU A 272 19.85 -4.65 -1.66
CA GLU A 272 20.91 -5.23 -0.82
C GLU A 272 20.95 -6.77 -0.96
N LEU A 273 19.79 -7.43 -0.81
CA LEU A 273 19.70 -8.90 -0.90
C LEU A 273 20.09 -9.44 -2.29
N ALA A 274 19.81 -8.67 -3.35
CA ALA A 274 20.13 -9.03 -4.73
C ALA A 274 21.53 -8.58 -5.16
N GLY A 275 22.25 -7.81 -4.34
CA GLY A 275 23.55 -7.25 -4.67
C GLY A 275 23.50 -6.24 -5.83
N LEU A 276 22.39 -5.48 -5.94
CA LEU A 276 22.25 -4.45 -6.96
C LEU A 276 23.11 -3.22 -6.63
N PRO A 277 23.68 -2.57 -7.64
CA PRO A 277 24.38 -1.31 -7.44
C PRO A 277 23.39 -0.19 -7.07
N HIS A 278 23.84 0.83 -6.37
CA HIS A 278 23.08 2.06 -6.16
C HIS A 278 23.09 2.88 -7.46
N THR A 279 21.95 2.97 -8.14
CA THR A 279 21.82 3.65 -9.44
C THR A 279 21.20 5.05 -9.32
N HIS A 280 20.56 5.35 -8.19
CA HIS A 280 19.90 6.63 -7.95
C HIS A 280 19.75 6.91 -6.45
N THR A 281 19.53 8.17 -6.10
CA THR A 281 19.18 8.57 -4.73
C THR A 281 17.81 8.01 -4.36
N GLN A 282 17.73 7.34 -3.20
CA GLN A 282 16.50 6.77 -2.64
C GLN A 282 16.45 7.02 -1.12
N PHE A 283 15.26 7.01 -0.51
CA PHE A 283 15.03 7.43 0.87
C PHE A 283 14.67 6.29 1.83
N GLY A 284 14.51 5.09 1.29
CA GLY A 284 14.28 3.90 2.11
C GLY A 284 15.54 3.50 2.88
N ARG A 285 15.36 2.70 3.91
CA ARG A 285 16.44 2.06 4.68
C ARG A 285 16.28 0.55 4.58
N SER A 286 17.39 -0.16 4.39
CA SER A 286 17.32 -1.63 4.33
C SER A 286 16.81 -2.23 5.63
N LEU A 287 15.87 -3.15 5.54
CA LEU A 287 15.33 -3.93 6.65
C LEU A 287 16.25 -5.09 7.06
N VAL A 288 17.30 -5.38 6.30
CA VAL A 288 18.17 -6.55 6.53
C VAL A 288 18.70 -6.64 7.96
N PRO A 289 19.16 -5.55 8.62
CA PRO A 289 19.60 -5.62 10.01
C PRO A 289 18.50 -6.06 10.99
N VAL A 290 17.27 -5.55 10.84
CA VAL A 290 16.12 -5.99 11.65
C VAL A 290 15.77 -7.44 11.35
N LEU A 291 15.74 -7.80 10.07
CA LEU A 291 15.40 -9.16 9.62
C LEU A 291 16.42 -10.20 10.04
N LYS A 292 17.67 -9.82 10.25
CA LYS A 292 18.73 -10.68 10.81
C LYS A 292 18.75 -10.70 12.34
N GLY A 293 17.97 -9.83 13.00
CA GLY A 293 17.97 -9.70 14.45
C GLY A 293 19.20 -8.94 14.99
N GLU A 294 19.90 -8.19 14.17
CA GLU A 294 21.06 -7.34 14.56
C GLU A 294 20.60 -6.09 15.31
N THR A 295 19.37 -5.65 15.07
CA THR A 295 18.69 -4.55 15.78
C THR A 295 17.20 -4.85 15.93
N THR A 296 16.58 -4.26 16.96
CA THR A 296 15.13 -4.31 17.20
C THR A 296 14.42 -3.01 16.77
N THR A 297 15.18 -1.99 16.37
CA THR A 297 14.66 -0.68 15.95
C THR A 297 15.05 -0.39 14.51
N HIS A 298 14.26 0.42 13.81
CA HIS A 298 14.54 0.81 12.43
C HIS A 298 14.35 2.32 12.21
N ARG A 299 13.16 2.84 12.56
CA ARG A 299 12.82 4.25 12.51
C ARG A 299 12.17 4.67 13.83
N ASP A 300 12.27 5.93 14.20
CA ASP A 300 11.57 6.53 15.34
C ASP A 300 10.23 7.18 14.92
N ALA A 301 10.06 7.43 13.62
CA ALA A 301 8.83 7.88 13.01
C ALA A 301 8.72 7.37 11.57
N VAL A 302 7.46 7.23 11.09
CA VAL A 302 7.11 6.88 9.72
C VAL A 302 6.16 7.91 9.14
N PHE A 303 6.17 8.04 7.80
CA PHE A 303 5.43 9.07 7.08
C PHE A 303 4.54 8.45 5.99
N SER A 304 3.41 9.10 5.75
CA SER A 304 2.55 8.84 4.59
C SER A 304 1.98 10.15 4.09
N GLU A 305 1.74 10.25 2.80
CA GLU A 305 1.26 11.48 2.19
C GLU A 305 0.29 11.22 1.04
N GLY A 306 -0.47 12.24 0.65
CA GLY A 306 -1.36 12.17 -0.49
C GLY A 306 -2.05 13.49 -0.78
N GLY A 307 -3.03 13.42 -1.68
CA GLY A 307 -3.86 14.54 -2.06
C GLY A 307 -3.24 15.46 -3.12
N THR A 308 -4.01 16.45 -3.52
CA THR A 308 -3.72 17.36 -4.64
C THR A 308 -3.78 18.81 -4.20
N LEU A 309 -3.24 19.73 -4.99
CA LEU A 309 -3.52 21.15 -4.84
C LEU A 309 -4.81 21.52 -5.57
N ASP A 310 -5.54 22.50 -5.06
CA ASP A 310 -6.79 22.99 -5.67
C ASP A 310 -6.57 23.48 -7.11
N GLU A 311 -5.38 24.03 -7.39
CA GLU A 311 -4.99 24.56 -8.68
C GLU A 311 -4.48 23.50 -9.68
N GLU A 312 -4.28 22.25 -9.24
CA GLU A 312 -3.81 21.15 -10.09
C GLU A 312 -4.96 20.48 -10.83
N GLU A 313 -5.66 21.17 -11.72
CA GLU A 313 -6.85 20.68 -12.46
C GLU A 313 -6.60 19.34 -13.17
N HIS A 314 -5.38 19.06 -13.61
CA HIS A 314 -5.00 17.82 -14.30
C HIS A 314 -4.96 16.59 -13.36
N THR A 315 -4.95 16.79 -12.04
CA THR A 315 -5.01 15.72 -11.03
C THR A 315 -6.41 15.46 -10.53
N HIS A 316 -7.40 16.26 -10.97
CA HIS A 316 -8.78 16.07 -10.55
C HIS A 316 -9.34 14.76 -11.08
N GLU A 317 -10.04 14.05 -10.22
CA GLU A 317 -10.63 12.75 -10.56
C GLU A 317 -11.65 12.86 -11.69
N GLN A 318 -11.67 11.88 -12.58
CA GLN A 318 -12.62 11.85 -13.68
C GLN A 318 -14.06 11.73 -13.17
N ARG A 319 -14.97 12.50 -13.80
CA ARG A 319 -16.40 12.41 -13.47
C ARG A 319 -16.95 11.04 -13.83
N ARG A 320 -17.60 10.39 -12.88
CA ARG A 320 -18.25 9.09 -13.04
C ARG A 320 -19.77 9.21 -13.02
N LYS A 321 -20.44 8.29 -13.70
CA LYS A 321 -21.91 8.20 -13.66
C LYS A 321 -22.33 7.51 -12.35
N ARG A 322 -23.55 7.79 -11.86
CA ARG A 322 -24.12 7.16 -10.64
C ARG A 322 -24.16 5.63 -10.66
N LYS A 323 -24.10 5.00 -11.82
CA LYS A 323 -24.03 3.54 -11.97
C LYS A 323 -22.62 2.97 -11.74
N ASP A 324 -21.62 3.79 -11.54
CA ASP A 324 -20.27 3.37 -11.14
C ASP A 324 -20.23 3.26 -9.62
N ILE A 325 -19.79 2.11 -9.09
CA ILE A 325 -19.74 1.87 -7.64
C ILE A 325 -18.77 2.81 -6.91
N TYR A 326 -17.79 3.39 -7.61
CA TYR A 326 -16.86 4.39 -7.09
C TYR A 326 -17.38 5.82 -7.17
N TRP A 327 -18.60 6.01 -7.72
CA TRP A 327 -19.20 7.34 -7.85
C TRP A 327 -19.26 8.14 -6.54
N PRO A 328 -19.56 7.56 -5.35
CA PRO A 328 -19.62 8.34 -4.12
C PRO A 328 -18.31 9.07 -3.83
N ARG A 329 -17.18 8.36 -3.82
CA ARG A 329 -15.85 8.92 -3.57
C ARG A 329 -15.45 9.92 -4.64
N LEU A 330 -15.49 9.52 -5.91
CA LEU A 330 -15.06 10.37 -7.03
C LEU A 330 -15.94 11.62 -7.19
N SER A 331 -17.24 11.52 -6.92
CA SER A 331 -18.11 12.68 -6.95
C SER A 331 -17.94 13.61 -5.74
N ALA A 332 -17.55 13.09 -4.56
CA ALA A 332 -17.19 13.90 -3.41
C ALA A 332 -15.93 14.75 -3.73
N GLN A 333 -14.90 14.12 -4.27
CA GLN A 333 -13.67 14.80 -4.71
C GLN A 333 -13.93 15.86 -5.79
N ASN A 334 -14.80 15.56 -6.76
CA ASN A 334 -15.18 16.53 -7.81
C ASN A 334 -16.07 17.68 -7.32
N LEU A 335 -16.79 17.50 -6.20
CA LEU A 335 -17.62 18.54 -5.62
C LEU A 335 -16.81 19.53 -4.77
N ASP A 336 -15.81 19.00 -4.07
CA ASP A 336 -14.93 19.79 -3.20
C ASP A 336 -13.48 19.24 -3.32
N HIS A 337 -12.72 19.83 -4.24
CA HIS A 337 -11.33 19.45 -4.47
C HIS A 337 -10.46 19.62 -3.22
N ARG A 338 -10.76 20.60 -2.37
CA ARG A 338 -10.03 20.87 -1.12
C ARG A 338 -10.24 19.79 -0.06
N ALA A 339 -11.37 19.07 -0.11
CA ALA A 339 -11.57 17.90 0.75
C ALA A 339 -10.60 16.74 0.40
N HIS A 340 -10.03 16.75 -0.80
CA HIS A 340 -8.95 15.85 -1.23
C HIS A 340 -7.60 16.57 -1.30
N GLY A 341 -7.46 17.66 -0.55
CA GLY A 341 -6.24 18.47 -0.52
C GLY A 341 -5.03 17.74 0.05
N LYS A 342 -3.84 18.24 -0.27
CA LYS A 342 -2.59 17.64 0.23
C LYS A 342 -2.58 17.51 1.74
N ALA A 343 -2.15 16.35 2.21
CA ALA A 343 -1.92 16.05 3.60
C ALA A 343 -0.72 15.14 3.78
N VAL A 344 -0.11 15.24 4.96
CA VAL A 344 1.03 14.41 5.37
C VAL A 344 0.77 13.91 6.77
N MET A 345 0.99 12.63 6.99
CA MET A 345 0.96 11.96 8.28
C MET A 345 2.38 11.69 8.75
N VAL A 346 2.67 11.96 10.02
CA VAL A 346 3.79 11.41 10.78
C VAL A 346 3.25 10.55 11.92
N ARG A 347 3.80 9.33 12.07
CA ARG A 347 3.45 8.40 13.13
C ARG A 347 4.69 7.95 13.89
N THR A 348 4.65 8.06 15.20
CA THR A 348 5.56 7.43 16.15
C THR A 348 4.87 6.23 16.81
N HIS A 349 5.49 5.56 17.77
CA HIS A 349 4.80 4.49 18.52
C HIS A 349 3.56 5.00 19.26
N ARG A 350 3.61 6.22 19.80
CA ARG A 350 2.52 6.79 20.59
C ARG A 350 1.64 7.75 19.83
N TRP A 351 2.22 8.63 19.03
CA TRP A 351 1.51 9.75 18.44
C TRP A 351 1.35 9.59 16.93
N LYS A 352 0.18 9.95 16.43
CA LYS A 352 -0.06 10.18 15.00
C LYS A 352 -0.53 11.62 14.81
N TYR A 353 0.17 12.36 13.94
CA TYR A 353 -0.21 13.72 13.56
C TYR A 353 -0.37 13.79 12.05
N VAL A 354 -1.48 14.39 11.60
CA VAL A 354 -1.76 14.64 10.19
C VAL A 354 -1.88 16.13 9.96
N ARG A 355 -0.97 16.68 9.15
CA ARG A 355 -1.07 18.05 8.66
C ARG A 355 -1.89 18.06 7.39
N ARG A 356 -2.97 18.88 7.36
CA ARG A 356 -3.84 19.07 6.19
C ARG A 356 -3.76 20.50 5.67
N LEU A 357 -3.66 20.65 4.34
CA LEU A 357 -3.46 21.98 3.74
C LEU A 357 -4.71 22.86 3.82
N TYR A 358 -5.90 22.28 3.65
CA TYR A 358 -7.16 23.04 3.53
C TYR A 358 -8.19 22.72 4.62
N GLU A 359 -7.84 21.89 5.57
CA GLU A 359 -8.72 21.44 6.64
C GLU A 359 -8.03 21.48 8.00
N MET A 360 -8.77 21.11 9.05
CA MET A 360 -8.25 20.93 10.38
C MET A 360 -7.22 19.79 10.39
N ASP A 361 -6.11 20.00 11.11
CA ASP A 361 -5.15 18.96 11.39
C ASP A 361 -5.72 17.87 12.30
N GLU A 362 -5.04 16.74 12.37
CA GLU A 362 -5.42 15.65 13.26
C GLU A 362 -4.25 15.27 14.17
N LEU A 363 -4.55 14.99 15.43
CA LEU A 363 -3.59 14.42 16.39
C LEU A 363 -4.28 13.34 17.21
N TYR A 364 -3.65 12.16 17.31
CA TYR A 364 -4.16 11.02 18.06
C TYR A 364 -3.10 10.47 19.01
N ASP A 365 -3.50 10.15 20.26
CA ASP A 365 -2.70 9.41 21.23
C ASP A 365 -3.00 7.92 21.09
N LEU A 366 -2.23 7.19 20.30
CA LEU A 366 -2.46 5.80 19.95
C LEU A 366 -2.36 4.83 21.14
N GLU A 367 -1.72 5.24 22.24
CA GLU A 367 -1.70 4.45 23.48
C GLU A 367 -3.04 4.48 24.20
N ASN A 368 -3.74 5.62 24.18
CA ASN A 368 -5.02 5.83 24.89
C ASN A 368 -6.23 5.78 23.94
N ASP A 369 -6.03 6.02 22.65
CA ASP A 369 -7.04 6.02 21.60
C ASP A 369 -6.52 5.30 20.35
N PRO A 370 -6.31 3.96 20.42
CA PRO A 370 -5.80 3.18 19.30
C PRO A 370 -6.75 3.12 18.11
N GLN A 371 -8.00 3.56 18.28
CA GLN A 371 -8.99 3.66 17.20
C GLN A 371 -9.13 5.07 16.65
N GLU A 372 -8.29 6.02 17.06
CA GLU A 372 -8.20 7.36 16.46
C GLU A 372 -9.55 8.10 16.43
N LEU A 373 -10.34 7.99 17.50
CA LEU A 373 -11.68 8.57 17.59
C LEU A 373 -11.68 10.02 18.08
N THR A 374 -10.65 10.42 18.84
CA THR A 374 -10.57 11.72 19.51
C THR A 374 -9.44 12.56 18.92
N ASN A 375 -9.78 13.50 18.04
CA ASN A 375 -8.81 14.44 17.49
C ASN A 375 -8.40 15.50 18.53
N LEU A 376 -7.11 15.48 18.92
CA LEU A 376 -6.50 16.33 19.94
C LEU A 376 -5.76 17.55 19.35
N SER A 377 -5.77 17.76 18.04
CA SER A 377 -4.95 18.77 17.37
C SER A 377 -5.19 20.20 17.83
N GLU A 378 -6.40 20.51 18.28
CA GLU A 378 -6.78 21.85 18.80
C GLU A 378 -6.76 21.96 20.34
N ASP A 379 -6.45 20.85 21.06
CA ASP A 379 -6.32 20.92 22.52
C ASP A 379 -4.99 21.62 22.90
N PRO A 380 -5.04 22.78 23.59
CA PRO A 380 -3.84 23.51 24.00
C PRO A 380 -2.83 22.68 24.81
N LYS A 381 -3.29 21.64 25.50
CA LYS A 381 -2.41 20.73 26.26
C LYS A 381 -1.46 19.94 25.38
N HIS A 382 -1.81 19.76 24.12
CA HIS A 382 -1.04 18.99 23.16
C HIS A 382 -0.30 19.83 22.12
N ALA A 383 -0.33 21.18 22.26
CA ALA A 383 0.33 22.12 21.35
C ALA A 383 1.85 21.83 21.21
N GLY A 384 2.52 21.38 22.28
CA GLY A 384 3.93 20.99 22.25
C GLY A 384 4.18 19.74 21.37
N VAL A 385 3.28 18.75 21.42
CA VAL A 385 3.35 17.55 20.59
C VAL A 385 3.12 17.89 19.11
N VAL A 386 2.13 18.74 18.83
CA VAL A 386 1.88 19.24 17.46
C VAL A 386 3.11 19.94 16.91
N ALA A 387 3.75 20.85 17.71
CA ALA A 387 4.93 21.56 17.28
C ALA A 387 6.13 20.62 17.00
N GLU A 388 6.37 19.64 17.87
CA GLU A 388 7.43 18.64 17.68
C GLU A 388 7.21 17.82 16.39
N LEU A 389 6.02 17.26 16.21
CA LEU A 389 5.73 16.42 15.05
C LEU A 389 5.71 17.23 13.74
N SER A 390 5.28 18.50 13.79
CA SER A 390 5.39 19.43 12.65
C SER A 390 6.86 19.70 12.27
N ALA A 391 7.74 19.87 13.24
CA ALA A 391 9.17 20.04 12.99
C ALA A 391 9.77 18.79 12.34
N ARG A 392 9.42 17.58 12.81
CA ARG A 392 9.83 16.30 12.17
C ARG A 392 9.35 16.18 10.73
N MET A 393 8.13 16.64 10.41
CA MET A 393 7.64 16.70 9.02
C MET A 393 8.49 17.64 8.16
N LEU A 394 8.86 18.81 8.70
CA LEU A 394 9.71 19.76 7.97
C LEU A 394 11.08 19.15 7.68
N ASP A 395 11.70 18.50 8.66
CA ASP A 395 12.99 17.83 8.50
C ASP A 395 12.88 16.70 7.45
N TRP A 396 11.78 15.93 7.50
CA TRP A 396 11.51 14.89 6.48
C TRP A 396 11.39 15.49 5.08
N PHE A 397 10.64 16.58 4.88
CA PHE A 397 10.58 17.25 3.58
C PHE A 397 11.90 17.83 3.12
N LEU A 398 12.71 18.43 4.03
CA LEU A 398 14.02 18.96 3.69
C LEU A 398 14.99 17.88 3.25
N THR A 399 14.90 16.69 3.85
CA THR A 399 15.81 15.58 3.55
C THR A 399 15.36 14.71 2.37
N THR A 400 14.10 14.84 1.93
CA THR A 400 13.52 14.00 0.87
C THR A 400 12.90 14.81 -0.27
N GLY A 401 13.05 16.15 -0.27
CA GLY A 401 12.33 17.05 -1.18
C GLY A 401 12.79 16.99 -2.63
N ASP A 402 13.99 16.48 -2.88
CA ASP A 402 14.53 16.32 -4.23
C ASP A 402 15.50 15.14 -4.32
N VAL A 403 15.91 14.83 -5.55
CA VAL A 403 16.95 13.86 -5.87
C VAL A 403 17.99 14.50 -6.77
N VAL A 404 19.25 14.45 -6.35
CA VAL A 404 20.36 14.91 -7.17
C VAL A 404 20.80 13.77 -8.11
N PRO A 405 20.88 13.98 -9.44
CA PRO A 405 21.41 12.97 -10.36
C PRO A 405 22.85 12.61 -10.03
N TYR A 406 23.21 11.35 -10.18
CA TYR A 406 24.61 10.90 -10.03
C TYR A 406 25.49 11.31 -11.21
N GLU A 407 24.88 11.48 -12.38
CA GLU A 407 25.60 11.95 -13.57
C GLU A 407 25.87 13.44 -13.46
N GLN A 408 27.11 13.81 -13.68
CA GLN A 408 27.56 15.21 -13.69
C GLN A 408 27.67 15.69 -15.15
N ASP A 409 27.45 16.99 -15.37
CA ASP A 409 27.68 17.64 -16.64
C ASP A 409 29.17 17.57 -17.03
N GLU A 410 29.48 17.12 -18.24
CA GLU A 410 30.87 16.99 -18.75
C GLU A 410 31.68 18.28 -18.71
N ARG A 411 31.02 19.45 -18.64
CA ARG A 411 31.70 20.74 -18.48
C ARG A 411 32.40 20.92 -17.14
N TRP A 412 31.99 20.14 -16.14
CA TRP A 412 32.55 20.14 -14.80
C TRP A 412 32.91 18.70 -14.39
N PRO A 413 33.95 18.12 -15.07
CA PRO A 413 34.38 16.80 -14.64
C PRO A 413 34.84 16.94 -13.19
N GLY A 414 34.16 16.23 -12.27
CA GLY A 414 34.57 16.19 -10.88
C GLY A 414 36.00 15.65 -10.81
N GLU A 415 36.90 16.36 -10.19
CA GLU A 415 38.16 15.73 -9.79
C GLU A 415 37.82 14.59 -8.82
N PRO A 416 38.48 13.44 -8.95
CA PRO A 416 38.38 12.39 -7.94
C PRO A 416 38.65 13.04 -6.59
N LEU A 417 37.81 12.74 -5.58
CA LEU A 417 38.08 13.15 -4.20
C LEU A 417 39.50 12.66 -3.87
N GLY A 418 40.46 13.59 -3.95
CA GLY A 418 41.83 13.34 -3.55
C GLY A 418 41.90 13.08 -2.05
N ASP A 419 42.96 12.47 -1.60
CA ASP A 419 43.27 12.38 -0.19
C ASP A 419 43.28 13.82 0.40
N ASP A 420 42.64 14.02 1.56
CA ASP A 420 42.49 15.35 2.24
C ASP A 420 43.83 16.07 2.43
N SER A 421 44.96 15.42 2.20
CA SER A 421 46.31 16.01 2.26
C SER A 421 46.57 17.07 1.17
N ASP A 422 45.79 17.15 0.10
CA ASP A 422 45.98 18.11 -1.00
C ASP A 422 45.31 19.46 -0.77
N TYR A 423 44.55 19.65 0.31
CA TYR A 423 43.80 20.88 0.63
C TYR A 423 44.41 21.71 1.79
N ASP A 424 45.51 21.26 2.37
CA ASP A 424 46.16 21.93 3.51
C ASP A 424 47.38 22.78 3.11
N GLU A 425 47.56 23.23 1.85
CA GLU A 425 48.59 24.19 1.42
C GLU A 425 48.04 25.58 1.06
#